data_ce1a6248274b5ddf79a82504a1e8fbef
#
_entry.id   ce1a6248274b5ddf79a82504a1e8fbef
#
_cell.length_a   1.000
_cell.length_b   1.000
_cell.length_c   1.000
_cell.angle_alpha   90.00
_cell.angle_beta   90.00
_cell.angle_gamma   90.00
#
_symmetry.space_group_name_H-M   'P 1'
#
loop_
_entity.id
_entity.type
_entity.pdbx_description
1 polymer ?
#
loop_
_entity_poly.entity_id
_entity_poly.type
_entity_poly.pdbx_seq_one_letter_code
_entity_poly.pdbx_strand_id
1 'polypeptide(L)'
;MNQLRILVADDNQFMRTAYKRILETQDDFEVVCMAEDGAEAVEMALELVPDVAILDVMMPKMDGIEAARQITDRYPQTGIVLISAFDDLAFVSAIMKDGATRRAYILKNSLDDIGELIRVVEAVVDGRAVLDPRIVQKLMALYKGNSRPELASLTESEENVLKLMLEGYDEPAIARSLGLPREPVEALASSACEKLGLTEQNGTDRTPWAVQTLLNLCVA
;
A
#
# COMPACT_ATOMS: atom_id res chain seq x y z
N MET A 1 -22.32 10.84 -9.03
CA MET A 1 -20.94 10.32 -9.12
C MET A 1 -21.03 8.83 -8.85
N ASN A 2 -20.26 7.97 -9.54
CA ASN A 2 -20.25 6.56 -9.15
C ASN A 2 -19.57 6.45 -7.79
N GLN A 3 -20.18 5.74 -6.86
CA GLN A 3 -19.57 5.46 -5.56
C GLN A 3 -18.43 4.47 -5.74
N LEU A 4 -17.37 4.62 -4.95
CA LEU A 4 -16.27 3.68 -4.88
C LEU A 4 -16.73 2.40 -4.17
N ARG A 5 -16.67 1.28 -4.87
CA ARG A 5 -17.19 -0.01 -4.39
C ARG A 5 -16.10 -0.78 -3.67
N ILE A 6 -16.32 -1.04 -2.39
CA ILE A 6 -15.31 -1.62 -1.49
C ILE A 6 -15.79 -2.97 -0.96
N LEU A 7 -14.94 -3.99 -1.08
CA LEU A 7 -15.09 -5.28 -0.40
C LEU A 7 -14.24 -5.26 0.87
N VAL A 8 -14.77 -5.76 1.98
CA VAL A 8 -14.05 -5.90 3.25
C VAL A 8 -14.07 -7.36 3.70
N ALA A 9 -12.88 -7.95 3.96
CA ALA A 9 -12.76 -9.32 4.49
C ALA A 9 -11.85 -9.34 5.72
N ASP A 10 -12.33 -9.92 6.81
CA ASP A 10 -11.62 -10.15 8.07
C ASP A 10 -12.39 -11.25 8.82
N ASP A 11 -11.76 -12.20 9.47
CA ASP A 11 -12.45 -13.26 10.20
C ASP A 11 -13.19 -12.74 11.45
N ASN A 12 -12.79 -11.57 11.95
CA ASN A 12 -13.38 -10.89 13.09
C ASN A 12 -14.53 -9.97 12.66
N GLN A 13 -15.77 -10.36 13.00
CA GLN A 13 -16.98 -9.56 12.69
C GLN A 13 -16.92 -8.12 13.23
N PHE A 14 -16.27 -7.91 14.37
CA PHE A 14 -16.14 -6.57 14.94
C PHE A 14 -15.28 -5.67 14.04
N MET A 15 -14.17 -6.20 13.52
CA MET A 15 -13.28 -5.48 12.60
C MET A 15 -13.99 -5.16 11.29
N ARG A 16 -14.69 -6.14 10.68
CA ARG A 16 -15.51 -5.89 9.46
C ARG A 16 -16.49 -4.74 9.66
N THR A 17 -17.19 -4.76 10.81
CA THR A 17 -18.18 -3.70 11.12
C THR A 17 -17.51 -2.35 11.35
N ALA A 18 -16.34 -2.33 12.00
CA ALA A 18 -15.58 -1.10 12.25
C ALA A 18 -15.09 -0.48 10.93
N TYR A 19 -14.46 -1.28 10.07
CA TYR A 19 -14.00 -0.82 8.76
C TYR A 19 -15.16 -0.28 7.91
N LYS A 20 -16.28 -1.01 7.85
CA LYS A 20 -17.47 -0.52 7.14
C LYS A 20 -17.90 0.85 7.64
N ARG A 21 -18.04 1.03 8.96
CA ARG A 21 -18.45 2.31 9.53
C ARG A 21 -17.48 3.45 9.24
N ILE A 22 -16.19 3.17 9.25
CA ILE A 22 -15.15 4.15 8.91
C ILE A 22 -15.28 4.56 7.44
N LEU A 23 -15.34 3.59 6.54
CA LEU A 23 -15.41 3.84 5.10
C LEU A 23 -16.68 4.60 4.70
N GLU A 24 -17.83 4.21 5.24
CA GLU A 24 -19.12 4.84 4.96
C GLU A 24 -19.30 6.22 5.65
N THR A 25 -18.26 6.77 6.30
CA THR A 25 -18.22 8.21 6.64
C THR A 25 -17.98 9.09 5.42
N GLN A 26 -17.52 8.51 4.32
CA GLN A 26 -17.35 9.18 3.04
C GLN A 26 -18.60 8.92 2.18
N ASP A 27 -19.23 9.99 1.67
CA ASP A 27 -20.47 9.91 0.88
C ASP A 27 -20.27 9.18 -0.47
N ASP A 28 -19.05 9.12 -0.96
CA ASP A 28 -18.65 8.50 -2.23
C ASP A 28 -18.08 7.08 -2.07
N PHE A 29 -18.05 6.51 -0.85
CA PHE A 29 -17.65 5.13 -0.59
C PHE A 29 -18.86 4.24 -0.27
N GLU A 30 -18.88 3.04 -0.85
CA GLU A 30 -19.89 2.02 -0.59
C GLU A 30 -19.25 0.67 -0.26
N VAL A 31 -19.51 0.11 0.91
CA VAL A 31 -19.09 -1.26 1.24
C VAL A 31 -20.11 -2.24 0.66
N VAL A 32 -19.80 -2.77 -0.52
CA VAL A 32 -20.69 -3.66 -1.29
C VAL A 32 -20.71 -5.10 -0.77
N CYS A 33 -19.70 -5.51 -0.02
CA CYS A 33 -19.61 -6.86 0.55
C CYS A 33 -18.75 -6.88 1.82
N MET A 34 -19.11 -7.78 2.76
CA MET A 34 -18.31 -8.15 3.92
C MET A 34 -18.16 -9.67 3.94
N ALA A 35 -16.93 -10.19 3.79
CA ALA A 35 -16.58 -11.60 3.81
C ALA A 35 -15.91 -12.02 5.11
N GLU A 36 -16.11 -13.27 5.56
CA GLU A 36 -15.52 -13.78 6.80
C GLU A 36 -14.22 -14.59 6.57
N ASP A 37 -13.91 -14.87 5.33
CA ASP A 37 -12.70 -15.57 4.92
C ASP A 37 -12.28 -15.21 3.48
N GLY A 38 -11.06 -15.65 3.09
CA GLY A 38 -10.52 -15.33 1.77
C GLY A 38 -11.26 -16.01 0.62
N ALA A 39 -11.85 -17.21 0.84
CA ALA A 39 -12.59 -17.91 -0.21
C ALA A 39 -13.89 -17.18 -0.54
N GLU A 40 -14.64 -16.76 0.49
CA GLU A 40 -15.84 -15.94 0.32
C GLU A 40 -15.48 -14.58 -0.31
N ALA A 41 -14.36 -13.96 0.11
CA ALA A 41 -13.89 -12.70 -0.47
C ALA A 41 -13.63 -12.82 -1.98
N VAL A 42 -12.99 -13.90 -2.43
CA VAL A 42 -12.76 -14.16 -3.86
C VAL A 42 -14.09 -14.36 -4.59
N GLU A 43 -15.00 -15.19 -4.07
CA GLU A 43 -16.32 -15.45 -4.70
C GLU A 43 -17.08 -14.13 -4.89
N MET A 44 -17.18 -13.33 -3.83
CA MET A 44 -17.87 -12.04 -3.89
C MET A 44 -17.17 -11.01 -4.79
N ALA A 45 -15.84 -11.00 -4.80
CA ALA A 45 -15.09 -10.11 -5.71
C ALA A 45 -15.32 -10.45 -7.18
N LEU A 46 -15.44 -11.75 -7.51
CA LEU A 46 -15.73 -12.20 -8.88
C LEU A 46 -17.16 -11.83 -9.34
N GLU A 47 -18.10 -11.80 -8.43
CA GLU A 47 -19.49 -11.43 -8.70
C GLU A 47 -19.69 -9.91 -8.77
N LEU A 48 -19.14 -9.20 -7.79
CA LEU A 48 -19.43 -7.77 -7.57
C LEU A 48 -18.44 -6.83 -8.26
N VAL A 49 -17.25 -7.30 -8.63
CA VAL A 49 -16.18 -6.51 -9.24
C VAL A 49 -15.92 -5.20 -8.46
N PRO A 50 -15.40 -5.28 -7.22
CA PRO A 50 -15.13 -4.09 -6.41
C PRO A 50 -13.95 -3.28 -6.97
N ASP A 51 -13.96 -1.97 -6.72
CA ASP A 51 -12.84 -1.10 -7.04
C ASP A 51 -11.65 -1.33 -6.10
N VAL A 52 -11.95 -1.66 -4.81
CA VAL A 52 -10.95 -1.97 -3.79
C VAL A 52 -11.39 -3.17 -2.96
N ALA A 53 -10.46 -4.08 -2.66
CA ALA A 53 -10.63 -5.15 -1.68
C ALA A 53 -9.71 -4.92 -0.49
N ILE A 54 -10.29 -4.79 0.69
CA ILE A 54 -9.60 -4.70 1.99
C ILE A 54 -9.64 -6.09 2.61
N LEU A 55 -8.46 -6.69 2.84
CA LEU A 55 -8.35 -8.10 3.24
C LEU A 55 -7.45 -8.22 4.47
N ASP A 56 -7.92 -8.89 5.51
CA ASP A 56 -7.00 -9.37 6.55
C ASP A 56 -6.04 -10.40 5.97
N VAL A 57 -4.78 -10.34 6.37
CA VAL A 57 -3.79 -11.33 5.93
C VAL A 57 -4.12 -12.72 6.48
N MET A 58 -4.52 -12.81 7.76
CA MET A 58 -4.72 -14.09 8.43
C MET A 58 -6.21 -14.43 8.55
N MET A 59 -6.73 -15.17 7.59
CA MET A 59 -8.11 -15.66 7.58
C MET A 59 -8.16 -17.18 7.47
N PRO A 60 -9.24 -17.84 7.95
CA PRO A 60 -9.44 -19.28 7.75
C PRO A 60 -9.71 -19.60 6.28
N LYS A 61 -9.62 -20.87 5.91
CA LYS A 61 -9.84 -21.47 4.58
C LYS A 61 -8.87 -20.95 3.50
N MET A 62 -8.74 -19.64 3.34
CA MET A 62 -7.84 -18.97 2.40
C MET A 62 -7.35 -17.68 3.05
N ASP A 63 -6.04 -17.46 3.07
CA ASP A 63 -5.44 -16.24 3.58
C ASP A 63 -5.65 -15.05 2.62
N GLY A 64 -5.45 -13.82 3.14
CA GLY A 64 -5.67 -12.60 2.37
C GLY A 64 -4.70 -12.40 1.21
N ILE A 65 -3.48 -12.98 1.29
CA ILE A 65 -2.48 -12.87 0.22
C ILE A 65 -2.93 -13.72 -0.99
N GLU A 66 -3.35 -14.95 -0.73
CA GLU A 66 -3.87 -15.82 -1.77
C GLU A 66 -5.18 -15.28 -2.36
N ALA A 67 -6.07 -14.76 -1.52
CA ALA A 67 -7.29 -14.08 -1.98
C ALA A 67 -6.96 -12.87 -2.88
N ALA A 68 -6.02 -12.01 -2.45
CA ALA A 68 -5.56 -10.86 -3.24
C ALA A 68 -5.02 -11.28 -4.61
N ARG A 69 -4.22 -12.36 -4.65
CA ARG A 69 -3.68 -12.91 -5.89
C ARG A 69 -4.80 -13.36 -6.84
N GLN A 70 -5.74 -14.16 -6.36
CA GLN A 70 -6.86 -14.66 -7.19
C GLN A 70 -7.76 -13.53 -7.70
N ILE A 71 -8.03 -12.51 -6.88
CA ILE A 71 -8.80 -11.33 -7.28
C ILE A 71 -8.06 -10.57 -8.38
N THR A 72 -6.77 -10.29 -8.20
CA THR A 72 -6.01 -9.49 -9.17
C THR A 72 -5.64 -10.24 -10.44
N ASP A 73 -5.52 -11.57 -10.41
CA ASP A 73 -5.38 -12.39 -11.61
C ASP A 73 -6.60 -12.23 -12.54
N ARG A 74 -7.78 -12.02 -11.98
CA ARG A 74 -9.03 -11.85 -12.74
C ARG A 74 -9.35 -10.38 -13.03
N TYR A 75 -9.11 -9.51 -12.06
CA TYR A 75 -9.40 -8.08 -12.12
C TYR A 75 -8.16 -7.26 -11.71
N PRO A 76 -7.19 -7.06 -12.63
CA PRO A 76 -5.93 -6.37 -12.34
C PRO A 76 -6.10 -4.91 -11.89
N GLN A 77 -7.28 -4.32 -12.15
CA GLN A 77 -7.58 -2.94 -11.75
C GLN A 77 -8.13 -2.81 -10.34
N THR A 78 -8.54 -3.91 -9.70
CA THR A 78 -8.97 -3.90 -8.31
C THR A 78 -7.79 -3.54 -7.40
N GLY A 79 -7.93 -2.50 -6.63
CA GLY A 79 -6.96 -2.11 -5.61
C GLY A 79 -6.98 -3.09 -4.43
N ILE A 80 -5.82 -3.42 -3.88
CA ILE A 80 -5.70 -4.34 -2.75
C ILE A 80 -5.12 -3.61 -1.55
N VAL A 81 -5.83 -3.67 -0.43
CA VAL A 81 -5.36 -3.21 0.89
C VAL A 81 -5.27 -4.42 1.81
N LEU A 82 -4.06 -4.89 2.08
CA LEU A 82 -3.82 -5.91 3.09
C LEU A 82 -3.67 -5.28 4.47
N ILE A 83 -4.41 -5.79 5.42
CA ILE A 83 -4.33 -5.39 6.83
C ILE A 83 -3.79 -6.57 7.63
N SER A 84 -2.76 -6.37 8.44
CA SER A 84 -2.07 -7.43 9.16
C SER A 84 -1.75 -7.08 10.60
N ALA A 85 -1.75 -8.07 11.48
CA ALA A 85 -1.18 -7.93 12.82
C ALA A 85 0.37 -8.06 12.82
N PHE A 86 0.96 -8.52 11.70
CA PHE A 86 2.37 -8.87 11.60
C PHE A 86 3.14 -7.91 10.71
N ASP A 87 4.30 -7.48 11.17
CA ASP A 87 5.23 -6.61 10.45
C ASP A 87 6.34 -7.41 9.71
N ASP A 88 5.97 -8.59 9.19
CA ASP A 88 6.88 -9.49 8.48
C ASP A 88 7.02 -9.07 7.01
N LEU A 89 8.26 -8.79 6.61
CA LEU A 89 8.60 -8.41 5.24
C LEU A 89 8.35 -9.53 4.21
N ALA A 90 8.26 -10.79 4.65
CA ALA A 90 7.92 -11.89 3.76
C ALA A 90 6.49 -11.75 3.23
N PHE A 91 5.52 -11.33 4.05
CA PHE A 91 4.16 -11.04 3.60
C PHE A 91 4.11 -9.84 2.65
N VAL A 92 4.85 -8.78 2.99
CA VAL A 92 4.95 -7.60 2.11
C VAL A 92 5.53 -7.98 0.75
N SER A 93 6.62 -8.76 0.74
CA SER A 93 7.23 -9.24 -0.50
C SER A 93 6.28 -10.12 -1.29
N ALA A 94 5.54 -11.02 -0.64
CA ALA A 94 4.60 -11.92 -1.31
C ALA A 94 3.51 -11.19 -2.10
N ILE A 95 2.98 -10.06 -1.58
CA ILE A 95 1.94 -9.29 -2.27
C ILE A 95 2.51 -8.33 -3.31
N MET A 96 3.74 -7.83 -3.11
CA MET A 96 4.34 -6.82 -3.99
C MET A 96 5.19 -7.42 -5.12
N LYS A 97 5.54 -8.73 -5.08
CA LYS A 97 6.43 -9.38 -6.06
C LYS A 97 5.95 -9.29 -7.51
N ASP A 98 4.64 -9.36 -7.72
CA ASP A 98 4.00 -9.32 -9.05
C ASP A 98 3.60 -7.90 -9.47
N GLY A 99 4.09 -6.90 -8.74
CA GLY A 99 3.83 -5.47 -8.94
C GLY A 99 3.24 -4.81 -7.69
N ALA A 100 3.66 -3.59 -7.42
CA ALA A 100 3.20 -2.84 -6.25
C ALA A 100 2.07 -1.84 -6.57
N THR A 101 1.75 -1.61 -7.84
CA THR A 101 0.69 -0.69 -8.27
C THR A 101 -0.66 -1.09 -7.69
N ARG A 102 -1.37 -0.13 -7.10
CA ARG A 102 -2.68 -0.33 -6.45
C ARG A 102 -2.64 -1.30 -5.27
N ARG A 103 -1.52 -1.38 -4.54
CA ARG A 103 -1.37 -2.30 -3.42
C ARG A 103 -0.96 -1.57 -2.16
N ALA A 104 -1.57 -1.95 -1.04
CA ALA A 104 -1.19 -1.47 0.27
C ALA A 104 -0.95 -2.63 1.24
N TYR A 105 -0.02 -2.43 2.18
CA TYR A 105 0.18 -3.31 3.32
C TYR A 105 0.26 -2.46 4.59
N ILE A 106 -0.75 -2.58 5.46
CA ILE A 106 -0.95 -1.76 6.65
C ILE A 106 -1.05 -2.65 7.88
N LEU A 107 -0.52 -2.19 9.00
CA LEU A 107 -0.63 -2.90 10.27
C LEU A 107 -1.93 -2.53 10.99
N LYS A 108 -2.61 -3.52 11.59
CA LYS A 108 -3.86 -3.31 12.36
C LYS A 108 -3.71 -2.23 13.43
N ASN A 109 -2.54 -2.15 14.07
CA ASN A 109 -2.24 -1.16 15.11
C ASN A 109 -1.81 0.22 14.59
N SER A 110 -1.78 0.44 13.29
CA SER A 110 -1.56 1.74 12.65
C SER A 110 -2.88 2.39 12.19
N LEU A 111 -4.01 1.68 12.32
CA LEU A 111 -5.34 2.16 11.94
C LEU A 111 -6.11 2.77 13.13
N ASP A 112 -5.40 3.31 14.13
CA ASP A 112 -6.03 4.01 15.26
C ASP A 112 -6.65 5.35 14.83
N ASP A 113 -6.20 5.94 13.72
CA ASP A 113 -6.79 7.11 13.07
C ASP A 113 -7.73 6.67 11.94
N ILE A 114 -9.00 7.09 12.06
CA ILE A 114 -10.05 6.86 11.05
C ILE A 114 -9.64 7.38 9.67
N GLY A 115 -8.95 8.52 9.61
CA GLY A 115 -8.48 9.13 8.37
C GLY A 115 -7.44 8.29 7.62
N GLU A 116 -6.68 7.45 8.33
CA GLU A 116 -5.62 6.67 7.70
C GLU A 116 -6.17 5.59 6.76
N LEU A 117 -7.22 4.87 7.15
CA LEU A 117 -7.84 3.87 6.26
C LEU A 117 -8.41 4.51 4.99
N ILE A 118 -9.07 5.67 5.12
CA ILE A 118 -9.61 6.42 3.98
C ILE A 118 -8.46 6.84 3.05
N ARG A 119 -7.41 7.45 3.59
CA ARG A 119 -6.22 7.86 2.83
C ARG A 119 -5.58 6.72 2.05
N VAL A 120 -5.46 5.54 2.69
CA VAL A 120 -4.89 4.35 2.05
C VAL A 120 -5.76 3.88 0.88
N VAL A 121 -7.08 3.84 1.06
CA VAL A 121 -8.01 3.46 -0.01
C VAL A 121 -7.90 4.44 -1.19
N GLU A 122 -7.93 5.75 -0.95
CA GLU A 122 -7.76 6.77 -1.99
C GLU A 122 -6.42 6.61 -2.73
N ALA A 123 -5.32 6.41 -1.99
CA ALA A 123 -4.00 6.22 -2.59
C ALA A 123 -3.95 4.99 -3.50
N VAL A 124 -4.56 3.89 -3.08
CA VAL A 124 -4.62 2.65 -3.88
C VAL A 124 -5.48 2.82 -5.13
N VAL A 125 -6.61 3.54 -5.03
CA VAL A 125 -7.47 3.88 -6.19
C VAL A 125 -6.71 4.72 -7.20
N ASP A 126 -5.89 5.66 -6.75
CA ASP A 126 -5.02 6.49 -7.58
C ASP A 126 -3.85 5.72 -8.23
N GLY A 127 -3.68 4.44 -7.90
CA GLY A 127 -2.62 3.60 -8.48
C GLY A 127 -1.35 3.52 -7.63
N ARG A 128 -1.29 4.21 -6.49
CA ARG A 128 -0.12 4.25 -5.63
C ARG A 128 0.10 2.94 -4.87
N ALA A 129 1.34 2.69 -4.49
CA ALA A 129 1.69 1.70 -3.49
C ALA A 129 1.72 2.37 -2.10
N VAL A 130 1.28 1.65 -1.07
CA VAL A 130 1.29 2.16 0.31
C VAL A 130 1.87 1.10 1.24
N LEU A 131 2.90 1.46 1.97
CA LEU A 131 3.45 0.63 3.05
C LEU A 131 3.24 1.30 4.40
N ASP A 132 2.92 0.50 5.41
CA ASP A 132 2.88 0.96 6.79
C ASP A 132 4.21 1.63 7.19
N PRO A 133 4.18 2.74 7.95
CA PRO A 133 5.40 3.46 8.37
C PRO A 133 6.43 2.57 9.08
N ARG A 134 5.98 1.56 9.85
CA ARG A 134 6.89 0.59 10.52
C ARG A 134 7.57 -0.33 9.52
N ILE A 135 6.85 -0.75 8.48
CA ILE A 135 7.42 -1.53 7.37
C ILE A 135 8.45 -0.68 6.61
N VAL A 136 8.12 0.57 6.30
CA VAL A 136 9.06 1.52 5.67
C VAL A 136 10.31 1.69 6.51
N GLN A 137 10.16 1.88 7.83
CA GLN A 137 11.30 2.01 8.75
C GLN A 137 12.19 0.77 8.73
N LYS A 138 11.61 -0.45 8.74
CA LYS A 138 12.36 -1.71 8.64
C LYS A 138 13.10 -1.83 7.32
N LEU A 139 12.45 -1.54 6.20
CA LEU A 139 13.08 -1.56 4.87
C LEU A 139 14.25 -0.58 4.81
N MET A 140 14.08 0.64 5.28
CA MET A 140 15.14 1.65 5.30
C MET A 140 16.30 1.27 6.22
N ALA A 141 16.05 0.59 7.34
CA ALA A 141 17.09 0.09 8.23
C ALA A 141 17.91 -1.04 7.59
N LEU A 142 17.25 -2.01 6.94
CA LEU A 142 17.92 -3.09 6.20
C LEU A 142 18.72 -2.55 5.02
N TYR A 143 18.17 -1.58 4.31
CA TYR A 143 18.83 -0.88 3.23
C TYR A 143 20.16 -0.25 3.68
N LYS A 144 20.20 0.45 4.80
CA LYS A 144 21.41 1.03 5.39
C LYS A 144 22.40 -0.01 5.88
N GLY A 145 21.92 -1.16 6.36
CA GLY A 145 22.75 -2.26 6.88
C GLY A 145 23.45 -3.09 5.79
N ASN A 146 22.86 -3.15 4.60
CA ASN A 146 23.43 -3.87 3.45
C ASN A 146 24.45 -2.97 2.76
N SER A 147 25.73 -3.07 3.14
CA SER A 147 26.89 -2.27 2.69
C SER A 147 27.07 -2.20 1.15
N ARG A 148 26.07 -1.73 0.42
CA ARG A 148 26.17 -1.41 -1.01
C ARG A 148 26.51 0.08 -1.14
N PRO A 149 27.65 0.45 -1.76
CA PRO A 149 28.10 1.84 -1.87
C PRO A 149 27.10 2.76 -2.56
N GLU A 150 26.30 2.21 -3.48
CA GLU A 150 25.30 2.94 -4.27
C GLU A 150 24.15 3.46 -3.40
N LEU A 151 23.92 2.82 -2.27
CA LEU A 151 22.80 3.03 -1.37
C LEU A 151 23.15 3.93 -0.16
N ALA A 152 24.45 4.06 0.13
CA ALA A 152 24.95 4.92 1.21
C ALA A 152 24.91 6.43 0.86
N SER A 153 24.35 6.78 -0.32
CA SER A 153 24.46 8.13 -0.88
C SER A 153 23.19 8.99 -0.76
N LEU A 154 22.10 8.48 -0.15
CA LEU A 154 20.92 9.31 0.09
C LEU A 154 21.24 10.36 1.15
N THR A 155 20.92 11.60 0.87
CA THR A 155 20.90 12.67 1.89
C THR A 155 19.71 12.49 2.81
N GLU A 156 19.74 13.11 3.99
CA GLU A 156 18.62 13.07 4.95
C GLU A 156 17.29 13.56 4.33
N SER A 157 17.36 14.60 3.49
CA SER A 157 16.20 15.14 2.79
C SER A 157 15.62 14.16 1.77
N GLU A 158 16.47 13.48 1.00
CA GLU A 158 16.06 12.43 0.06
C GLU A 158 15.43 11.23 0.78
N GLU A 159 16.01 10.82 1.92
CA GLU A 159 15.43 9.76 2.74
C GLU A 159 14.03 10.11 3.27
N ASN A 160 13.84 11.33 3.74
CA ASN A 160 12.55 11.77 4.26
C ASN A 160 11.49 11.83 3.15
N VAL A 161 11.85 12.31 1.97
CA VAL A 161 10.96 12.28 0.80
C VAL A 161 10.64 10.84 0.41
N LEU A 162 11.65 9.97 0.31
CA LEU A 162 11.47 8.56 -0.05
C LEU A 162 10.56 7.82 0.93
N LYS A 163 10.72 8.01 2.24
CA LYS A 163 9.84 7.41 3.25
C LYS A 163 8.38 7.77 3.02
N LEU A 164 8.09 9.06 2.86
CA LEU A 164 6.72 9.52 2.62
C LEU A 164 6.15 9.01 1.30
N MET A 165 6.98 8.89 0.25
CA MET A 165 6.58 8.23 -0.99
C MET A 165 6.18 6.77 -0.74
N LEU A 166 7.00 6.00 -0.01
CA LEU A 166 6.72 4.58 0.31
C LEU A 166 5.46 4.42 1.17
N GLU A 167 5.15 5.41 2.00
CA GLU A 167 3.90 5.52 2.77
C GLU A 167 2.69 5.93 1.91
N GLY A 168 2.89 6.15 0.61
CA GLY A 168 1.84 6.44 -0.37
C GLY A 168 1.38 7.89 -0.41
N TYR A 169 2.13 8.83 0.17
CA TYR A 169 1.82 10.26 0.04
C TYR A 169 2.14 10.76 -1.37
N ASP A 170 1.28 11.63 -1.89
CA ASP A 170 1.55 12.36 -3.13
C ASP A 170 2.52 13.53 -2.90
N GLU A 171 3.13 14.06 -3.96
CA GLU A 171 4.09 15.17 -3.85
C GLU A 171 3.54 16.41 -3.14
N PRO A 172 2.28 16.86 -3.36
CA PRO A 172 1.69 17.94 -2.59
C PRO A 172 1.58 17.67 -1.09
N ALA A 173 1.26 16.44 -0.69
CA ALA A 173 1.19 16.05 0.72
C ALA A 173 2.58 15.97 1.35
N ILE A 174 3.58 15.44 0.61
CA ILE A 174 4.98 15.43 1.03
C ILE A 174 5.50 16.86 1.23
N ALA A 175 5.23 17.75 0.28
CA ALA A 175 5.62 19.16 0.37
C ALA A 175 5.03 19.83 1.62
N ARG A 176 3.75 19.63 1.91
CA ARG A 176 3.09 20.13 3.13
C ARG A 176 3.71 19.54 4.39
N SER A 177 3.94 18.23 4.42
CA SER A 177 4.50 17.53 5.59
C SER A 177 5.91 18.00 5.95
N LEU A 178 6.74 18.26 4.94
CA LEU A 178 8.13 18.70 5.13
C LEU A 178 8.29 20.22 5.21
N GLY A 179 7.22 20.98 4.99
CA GLY A 179 7.28 22.46 4.96
C GLY A 179 8.11 22.99 3.79
N LEU A 180 8.16 22.27 2.69
CA LEU A 180 8.94 22.61 1.49
C LEU A 180 8.02 23.05 0.34
N PRO A 181 8.50 23.90 -0.58
CA PRO A 181 7.82 24.09 -1.87
C PRO A 181 7.79 22.79 -2.69
N ARG A 182 6.88 22.70 -3.67
CA ARG A 182 6.70 21.49 -4.49
C ARG A 182 7.91 21.15 -5.36
N GLU A 183 8.51 22.13 -6.04
CA GLU A 183 9.65 21.90 -6.93
C GLU A 183 10.87 21.21 -6.25
N PRO A 184 11.32 21.62 -5.05
CA PRO A 184 12.36 20.88 -4.34
C PRO A 184 11.99 19.43 -4.00
N VAL A 185 10.72 19.15 -3.69
CA VAL A 185 10.26 17.76 -3.39
C VAL A 185 10.38 16.89 -4.62
N GLU A 186 9.95 17.36 -5.79
CA GLU A 186 10.08 16.64 -7.05
C GLU A 186 11.55 16.35 -7.41
N ALA A 187 12.42 17.33 -7.21
CA ALA A 187 13.86 17.16 -7.43
C ALA A 187 14.48 16.13 -6.47
N LEU A 188 14.12 16.16 -5.18
CA LEU A 188 14.58 15.20 -4.17
C LEU A 188 14.07 13.78 -4.47
N ALA A 189 12.80 13.64 -4.85
CA ALA A 189 12.21 12.37 -5.25
C ALA A 189 12.91 11.78 -6.47
N SER A 190 13.19 12.60 -7.50
CA SER A 190 13.93 12.20 -8.69
C SER A 190 15.34 11.74 -8.34
N SER A 191 16.08 12.53 -7.57
CA SER A 191 17.45 12.20 -7.14
C SER A 191 17.49 10.91 -6.30
N ALA A 192 16.53 10.73 -5.36
CA ALA A 192 16.44 9.51 -4.57
C ALA A 192 16.19 8.28 -5.46
N CYS A 193 15.28 8.38 -6.42
CA CYS A 193 14.98 7.31 -7.38
C CYS A 193 16.20 6.97 -8.25
N GLU A 194 16.93 7.96 -8.79
CA GLU A 194 18.14 7.74 -9.57
C GLU A 194 19.20 6.99 -8.76
N LYS A 195 19.43 7.38 -7.51
CA LYS A 195 20.39 6.71 -6.61
C LYS A 195 19.97 5.28 -6.27
N LEU A 196 18.68 4.97 -6.30
CA LEU A 196 18.15 3.61 -6.18
C LEU A 196 18.27 2.80 -7.48
N GLY A 197 18.80 3.38 -8.57
CA GLY A 197 18.85 2.73 -9.87
C GLY A 197 17.50 2.66 -10.59
N LEU A 198 16.53 3.47 -10.16
CA LEU A 198 15.22 3.60 -10.79
C LEU A 198 15.34 4.58 -11.95
N THR A 199 15.74 4.09 -13.11
CA THR A 199 15.69 4.88 -14.35
C THR A 199 14.24 5.00 -14.83
N GLU A 200 13.89 6.19 -15.32
CA GLU A 200 12.54 6.51 -15.82
C GLU A 200 12.02 5.43 -16.78
N GLN A 201 11.01 4.69 -16.33
CA GLN A 201 10.10 3.99 -17.22
C GLN A 201 8.73 4.64 -17.08
N ASN A 202 8.18 5.05 -18.21
CA ASN A 202 6.95 5.76 -18.47
C ASN A 202 5.79 5.48 -17.49
N GLY A 203 5.66 6.26 -16.44
CA GLY A 203 4.54 6.23 -15.53
C GLY A 203 4.59 7.42 -14.57
N THR A 204 3.46 8.04 -14.33
CA THR A 204 3.32 9.25 -13.50
C THR A 204 3.55 9.02 -12.01
N ASP A 205 3.55 7.77 -11.53
CA ASP A 205 3.78 7.44 -10.13
C ASP A 205 5.01 6.54 -9.94
N ARG A 206 5.99 7.06 -9.21
CA ARG A 206 7.27 6.37 -8.90
C ARG A 206 7.19 5.45 -7.69
N THR A 207 6.11 5.56 -6.89
CA THR A 207 5.98 4.84 -5.61
C THR A 207 6.00 3.33 -5.77
N PRO A 208 5.25 2.70 -6.70
CA PRO A 208 5.27 1.26 -6.87
C PRO A 208 6.66 0.70 -7.22
N TRP A 209 7.41 1.43 -8.04
CA TRP A 209 8.77 1.04 -8.42
C TRP A 209 9.76 1.15 -7.27
N ALA A 210 9.67 2.21 -6.47
CA ALA A 210 10.50 2.40 -5.29
C ALA A 210 10.25 1.28 -4.27
N VAL A 211 8.99 0.93 -4.00
CA VAL A 211 8.61 -0.20 -3.15
C VAL A 211 9.21 -1.51 -3.64
N GLN A 212 9.01 -1.83 -4.91
CA GLN A 212 9.48 -3.10 -5.48
C GLN A 212 11.00 -3.22 -5.50
N THR A 213 11.70 -2.14 -5.84
CA THR A 213 13.15 -2.13 -5.84
C THR A 213 13.73 -2.32 -4.44
N LEU A 214 13.22 -1.61 -3.44
CA LEU A 214 13.66 -1.76 -2.06
C LEU A 214 13.39 -3.15 -1.51
N LEU A 215 12.23 -3.75 -1.81
CA LEU A 215 11.93 -5.12 -1.41
C LEU A 215 12.90 -6.11 -2.06
N ASN A 216 13.17 -5.99 -3.35
CA ASN A 216 14.12 -6.86 -4.05
C ASN A 216 15.55 -6.72 -3.51
N LEU A 217 15.94 -5.53 -3.03
CA LEU A 217 17.25 -5.29 -2.46
C LEU A 217 17.39 -5.77 -1.01
N CYS A 218 16.31 -5.82 -0.26
CA CYS A 218 16.31 -6.10 1.19
C CYS A 218 15.87 -7.53 1.54
N VAL A 219 15.05 -8.19 0.71
CA VAL A 219 14.36 -9.45 1.02
C VAL A 219 14.81 -10.60 0.09
N ALA A 220 15.71 -10.33 -0.86
CA ALA A 220 16.27 -11.32 -1.79
C ALA A 220 17.35 -12.21 -1.15
#